data_7a226124ce40049e20d62c97f44ac10c
#
_entry.id   7a226124ce40049e20d62c97f44ac10c
#
_cell.length_a   1.000
_cell.length_b   1.000
_cell.length_c   1.000
_cell.angle_alpha   90.00
_cell.angle_beta   90.00
_cell.angle_gamma   90.00
#
_symmetry.space_group_name_H-M   'P 1'
#
loop_
_entity.id
_entity.type
_entity.pdbx_description
1 polymer ?
#
loop_
_entity_poly.entity_id
_entity_poly.type
_entity_poly.pdbx_seq_one_letter_code
_entity_poly.pdbx_strand_id
1 'polypeptide(L)'
;MYAKRFIQLFFIFLITMFVVDYVVDISGVNNYFYKSLLATIIGYVILTIPLTILTILKQKRRFNAATGLTDKSAFQDALQNLDNILILSTVDASGEIASNIVTFKQSHTDANILYIVSDVTSQRVGNIRDNQSVAIATWFDKKTGNRLTSNQIDVDLIVSNQLQQMLKEHSEIRELSDTFKNKVVIQLRIKSVRVESFRDQLVDITF
;
A
#
# COMPACT_ATOMS: atom_id res chain seq x y z
N MET A 1 13.19 -19.62 3.66
CA MET A 1 11.94 -19.68 2.88
C MET A 1 12.11 -20.26 1.46
N TYR A 2 13.23 -20.03 0.79
CA TYR A 2 13.51 -20.52 -0.57
C TYR A 2 13.77 -22.03 -0.66
N ALA A 3 14.47 -22.64 0.31
CA ALA A 3 14.79 -24.07 0.32
C ALA A 3 13.53 -24.97 0.25
N LYS A 4 12.49 -24.63 1.01
CA LYS A 4 11.21 -25.39 1.01
C LYS A 4 10.54 -25.38 -0.38
N ARG A 5 10.60 -24.26 -1.09
CA ARG A 5 10.05 -24.14 -2.45
C ARG A 5 10.88 -24.93 -3.47
N PHE A 6 12.20 -24.93 -3.32
CA PHE A 6 13.08 -25.70 -4.17
C PHE A 6 12.86 -27.20 -4.04
N ILE A 7 12.70 -27.70 -2.81
CA ILE A 7 12.38 -29.10 -2.53
C ILE A 7 11.03 -29.49 -3.13
N GLN A 8 9.99 -28.64 -2.99
CA GLN A 8 8.68 -28.88 -3.60
C GLN A 8 8.77 -28.96 -5.14
N LEU A 9 9.56 -28.07 -5.76
CA LEU A 9 9.73 -28.04 -7.20
C LEU A 9 10.46 -29.27 -7.70
N PHE A 10 11.46 -29.76 -6.96
CA PHE A 10 12.17 -30.99 -7.24
C PHE A 10 11.23 -32.22 -7.24
N PHE A 11 10.36 -32.35 -6.24
CA PHE A 11 9.40 -33.46 -6.19
C PHE A 11 8.37 -33.39 -7.33
N ILE A 12 7.87 -32.21 -7.68
CA ILE A 12 6.97 -32.01 -8.81
C ILE A 12 7.65 -32.45 -10.11
N PHE A 13 8.89 -32.04 -10.33
CA PHE A 13 9.67 -32.42 -11.51
C PHE A 13 9.91 -33.94 -11.57
N LEU A 14 10.28 -34.55 -10.45
CA LEU A 14 10.51 -35.99 -10.36
C LEU A 14 9.23 -36.80 -10.68
N ILE A 15 8.10 -36.42 -10.12
CA ILE A 15 6.81 -37.07 -10.42
C ILE A 15 6.46 -36.89 -11.90
N THR A 16 6.68 -35.70 -12.45
CA THR A 16 6.43 -35.42 -13.88
C THR A 16 7.24 -36.33 -14.78
N MET A 17 8.53 -36.54 -14.48
CA MET A 17 9.39 -37.44 -15.27
C MET A 17 8.89 -38.88 -15.25
N PHE A 18 8.48 -39.41 -14.08
CA PHE A 18 7.91 -40.75 -14.01
C PHE A 18 6.61 -40.91 -14.81
N VAL A 19 5.71 -39.91 -14.75
CA VAL A 19 4.46 -39.93 -15.51
C VAL A 19 4.72 -39.86 -17.01
N VAL A 20 5.66 -39.02 -17.43
CA VAL A 20 6.03 -38.91 -18.84
C VAL A 20 6.62 -40.21 -19.38
N ASP A 21 7.56 -40.83 -18.67
CA ASP A 21 8.17 -42.11 -19.07
C ASP A 21 7.11 -43.19 -19.18
N TYR A 22 6.20 -43.33 -18.21
CA TYR A 22 5.12 -44.28 -18.19
C TYR A 22 4.18 -44.13 -19.42
N VAL A 23 3.75 -42.89 -19.70
CA VAL A 23 2.85 -42.60 -20.84
C VAL A 23 3.54 -42.86 -22.19
N VAL A 24 4.81 -42.51 -22.29
CA VAL A 24 5.60 -42.73 -23.51
C VAL A 24 5.81 -44.24 -23.78
N ASP A 25 6.04 -45.03 -22.73
CA ASP A 25 6.20 -46.51 -22.90
C ASP A 25 4.90 -47.18 -23.33
N ILE A 26 3.75 -46.77 -22.79
CA ILE A 26 2.43 -47.30 -23.21
C ILE A 26 2.09 -46.91 -24.65
N SER A 27 2.59 -45.74 -25.14
CA SER A 27 2.29 -45.25 -26.50
C SER A 27 2.87 -46.12 -27.63
N GLY A 28 3.75 -47.08 -27.33
CA GLY A 28 4.33 -48.03 -28.30
C GLY A 28 5.18 -47.37 -29.39
N VAL A 29 5.59 -46.14 -29.24
CA VAL A 29 6.39 -45.40 -30.20
C VAL A 29 7.86 -45.91 -30.15
N ASN A 30 8.29 -46.64 -31.18
CA ASN A 30 9.65 -47.24 -31.26
C ASN A 30 10.72 -46.25 -31.79
N ASN A 31 10.34 -45.22 -32.55
CA ASN A 31 11.29 -44.26 -33.10
C ASN A 31 11.71 -43.27 -32.00
N TYR A 32 13.02 -43.20 -31.76
CA TYR A 32 13.61 -42.38 -30.72
C TYR A 32 13.27 -40.90 -30.85
N PHE A 33 13.23 -40.34 -32.05
CA PHE A 33 12.85 -38.92 -32.28
C PHE A 33 11.41 -38.62 -31.88
N TYR A 34 10.48 -39.47 -32.32
CA TYR A 34 9.07 -39.30 -31.97
C TYR A 34 8.80 -39.55 -30.47
N LYS A 35 9.52 -40.52 -29.88
CA LYS A 35 9.48 -40.75 -28.42
C LYS A 35 9.92 -39.53 -27.63
N SER A 36 10.99 -38.90 -28.00
CA SER A 36 11.49 -37.69 -27.34
C SER A 36 10.58 -36.48 -27.55
N LEU A 37 10.03 -36.32 -28.76
CA LEU A 37 9.08 -35.25 -29.06
C LEU A 37 7.80 -35.38 -28.21
N LEU A 38 7.24 -36.60 -28.15
CA LEU A 38 6.04 -36.92 -27.36
C LEU A 38 6.29 -36.66 -25.87
N ALA A 39 7.44 -37.10 -25.33
CA ALA A 39 7.82 -36.85 -23.94
C ALA A 39 7.91 -35.37 -23.62
N THR A 40 8.45 -34.58 -24.52
CA THR A 40 8.59 -33.12 -24.35
C THR A 40 7.21 -32.43 -24.29
N ILE A 41 6.31 -32.79 -25.21
CA ILE A 41 4.95 -32.22 -25.26
C ILE A 41 4.17 -32.56 -23.99
N ILE A 42 4.18 -33.85 -23.59
CA ILE A 42 3.47 -34.30 -22.39
C ILE A 42 4.06 -33.63 -21.14
N GLY A 43 5.36 -33.61 -21.00
CA GLY A 43 6.05 -32.95 -19.88
C GLY A 43 5.72 -31.46 -19.77
N TYR A 44 5.70 -30.76 -20.91
CA TYR A 44 5.32 -29.36 -20.99
C TYR A 44 3.87 -29.14 -20.52
N VAL A 45 2.93 -29.92 -21.00
CA VAL A 45 1.50 -29.83 -20.62
C VAL A 45 1.31 -30.10 -19.11
N ILE A 46 1.94 -31.17 -18.59
CA ILE A 46 1.85 -31.52 -17.15
C ILE A 46 2.45 -30.44 -16.25
N LEU A 47 3.52 -29.75 -16.67
CA LEU A 47 4.14 -28.69 -15.87
C LEU A 47 3.41 -27.36 -15.99
N THR A 48 3.01 -26.97 -17.20
CA THR A 48 2.44 -25.64 -17.44
C THR A 48 1.00 -25.49 -16.94
N ILE A 49 0.16 -26.50 -17.11
CA ILE A 49 -1.26 -26.41 -16.72
C ILE A 49 -1.42 -26.17 -15.21
N PRO A 50 -0.82 -26.97 -14.29
CA PRO A 50 -0.95 -26.73 -12.86
C PRO A 50 -0.35 -25.39 -12.42
N LEU A 51 0.80 -25.00 -12.98
CA LEU A 51 1.43 -23.71 -12.67
C LEU A 51 0.56 -22.54 -13.09
N THR A 52 -0.06 -22.62 -14.27
CA THR A 52 -0.96 -21.58 -14.78
C THR A 52 -2.22 -21.49 -13.91
N ILE A 53 -2.84 -22.64 -13.59
CA ILE A 53 -4.02 -22.70 -12.71
C ILE A 53 -3.68 -22.14 -11.32
N LEU A 54 -2.57 -22.53 -10.71
CA LEU A 54 -2.16 -22.02 -9.41
C LEU A 54 -1.90 -20.50 -9.44
N THR A 55 -1.34 -20.00 -10.54
CA THR A 55 -1.11 -18.56 -10.72
C THR A 55 -2.44 -17.81 -10.83
N ILE A 56 -3.38 -18.30 -11.65
CA ILE A 56 -4.71 -17.72 -11.81
C ILE A 56 -5.50 -17.78 -10.50
N LEU A 57 -5.49 -18.90 -9.79
CA LEU A 57 -6.16 -19.03 -8.49
C LEU A 57 -5.57 -18.10 -7.44
N LYS A 58 -4.26 -17.93 -7.44
CA LYS A 58 -3.58 -17.00 -6.53
C LYS A 58 -3.93 -15.55 -6.87
N GLN A 59 -3.96 -15.18 -8.15
CA GLN A 59 -4.41 -13.87 -8.62
C GLN A 59 -5.89 -13.63 -8.23
N LYS A 60 -6.77 -14.62 -8.49
CA LYS A 60 -8.19 -14.51 -8.16
C LYS A 60 -8.46 -14.40 -6.65
N ARG A 61 -7.70 -15.12 -5.81
CA ARG A 61 -7.77 -14.97 -4.35
C ARG A 61 -7.33 -13.58 -3.90
N ARG A 62 -6.29 -12.99 -4.52
CA ARG A 62 -5.86 -11.63 -4.24
C ARG A 62 -6.89 -10.60 -4.68
N PHE A 63 -7.45 -10.78 -5.87
CA PHE A 63 -8.50 -9.93 -6.42
C PHE A 63 -9.76 -9.93 -5.53
N ASN A 64 -10.22 -11.10 -5.10
CA ASN A 64 -11.40 -11.23 -4.22
C ASN A 64 -11.13 -10.74 -2.79
N ALA A 65 -9.90 -10.81 -2.29
CA ALA A 65 -9.53 -10.21 -1.01
C ALA A 65 -9.52 -8.67 -1.08
N ALA A 66 -9.12 -8.10 -2.22
CA ALA A 66 -9.16 -6.64 -2.45
C ALA A 66 -10.59 -6.11 -2.67
N THR A 67 -11.48 -6.89 -3.30
CA THR A 67 -12.89 -6.50 -3.54
C THR A 67 -13.80 -6.76 -2.33
N GLY A 68 -13.35 -7.48 -1.32
CA GLY A 68 -14.14 -7.79 -0.10
C GLY A 68 -13.96 -6.80 1.05
N LEU A 69 -12.96 -5.91 0.97
CA LEU A 69 -12.78 -4.82 1.93
C LEU A 69 -13.64 -3.64 1.44
N THR A 70 -14.53 -3.13 2.28
CA THR A 70 -15.08 -1.79 2.04
C THR A 70 -13.91 -0.83 1.94
N ASP A 71 -13.91 0.08 0.96
CA ASP A 71 -12.80 1.00 0.68
C ASP A 71 -12.22 1.66 1.94
N LYS A 72 -13.07 1.97 2.92
CA LYS A 72 -12.69 2.57 4.22
C LYS A 72 -11.88 1.65 5.13
N SER A 73 -12.10 0.32 5.10
CA SER A 73 -11.32 -0.61 5.92
C SER A 73 -9.90 -0.77 5.38
N ALA A 74 -9.72 -0.74 4.07
CA ALA A 74 -8.39 -0.80 3.45
C ALA A 74 -7.52 0.41 3.82
N PHE A 75 -8.12 1.60 3.92
CA PHE A 75 -7.44 2.80 4.41
C PHE A 75 -7.01 2.66 5.87
N GLN A 76 -7.93 2.21 6.74
CA GLN A 76 -7.65 2.01 8.16
C GLN A 76 -6.54 0.97 8.37
N ASP A 77 -6.63 -0.16 7.70
CA ASP A 77 -5.61 -1.22 7.78
C ASP A 77 -4.24 -0.74 7.29
N ALA A 78 -4.22 0.04 6.21
CA ALA A 78 -3.00 0.64 5.71
C ALA A 78 -2.42 1.63 6.74
N LEU A 79 -3.25 2.53 7.29
CA LEU A 79 -2.81 3.57 8.21
C LEU A 79 -2.30 3.00 9.55
N GLN A 80 -2.95 1.96 10.10
CA GLN A 80 -2.56 1.32 11.36
C GLN A 80 -1.18 0.65 11.30
N ASN A 81 -0.75 0.23 10.12
CA ASN A 81 0.53 -0.43 9.92
C ASN A 81 1.66 0.53 9.53
N LEU A 82 1.35 1.80 9.28
CA LEU A 82 2.32 2.83 8.94
C LEU A 82 2.88 3.50 10.20
N ASP A 83 4.14 3.93 10.11
CA ASP A 83 4.69 4.87 11.09
C ASP A 83 3.90 6.18 11.02
N ASN A 84 3.70 6.84 12.17
CA ASN A 84 2.99 8.14 12.25
C ASN A 84 3.82 9.28 11.64
N ILE A 85 4.40 9.04 10.48
CA ILE A 85 5.27 9.95 9.72
C ILE A 85 4.78 9.99 8.28
N LEU A 86 4.66 11.21 7.75
CA LEU A 86 4.34 11.42 6.35
C LEU A 86 5.20 12.55 5.75
N ILE A 87 5.26 12.58 4.44
CA ILE A 87 5.77 13.70 3.66
C ILE A 87 4.60 14.62 3.37
N LEU A 88 4.66 15.85 3.84
CA LEU A 88 3.74 16.92 3.51
C LEU A 88 4.39 17.83 2.47
N SER A 89 3.81 17.89 1.29
CA SER A 89 4.20 18.81 0.21
C SER A 89 3.25 19.99 0.19
N THR A 90 3.81 21.19 0.15
CA THR A 90 3.07 22.46 0.07
C THR A 90 3.60 23.28 -1.09
N VAL A 91 2.79 24.17 -1.63
CA VAL A 91 3.14 25.04 -2.76
C VAL A 91 3.19 26.47 -2.25
N ASP A 92 4.25 27.19 -2.55
CA ASP A 92 4.37 28.61 -2.21
C ASP A 92 3.67 29.54 -3.21
N ALA A 93 3.70 30.85 -2.97
CA ALA A 93 3.08 31.84 -3.84
C ALA A 93 3.71 31.91 -5.24
N SER A 94 4.94 31.42 -5.43
CA SER A 94 5.64 31.35 -6.71
C SER A 94 5.34 30.07 -7.50
N GLY A 95 4.66 29.10 -6.85
CA GLY A 95 4.40 27.79 -7.43
C GLY A 95 5.50 26.76 -7.16
N GLU A 96 6.50 27.10 -6.33
CA GLU A 96 7.54 26.15 -5.93
C GLU A 96 7.03 25.18 -4.87
N ILE A 97 7.44 23.91 -5.00
CA ILE A 97 7.03 22.84 -4.09
C ILE A 97 8.06 22.66 -2.98
N ALA A 98 7.59 22.77 -1.74
CA ALA A 98 8.38 22.43 -0.56
C ALA A 98 7.82 21.13 0.08
N SER A 99 8.69 20.15 0.30
CA SER A 99 8.32 18.87 0.91
C SER A 99 9.00 18.70 2.26
N ASN A 100 8.24 18.32 3.28
CA ASN A 100 8.72 18.19 4.65
C ASN A 100 8.27 16.84 5.22
N ILE A 101 9.15 16.18 5.96
CA ILE A 101 8.80 15.02 6.76
C ILE A 101 8.18 15.53 8.06
N VAL A 102 6.99 15.05 8.40
CA VAL A 102 6.24 15.48 9.58
C VAL A 102 5.63 14.28 10.30
N THR A 103 5.47 14.40 11.62
CA THR A 103 4.67 13.47 12.40
C THR A 103 3.21 13.88 12.35
N PHE A 104 2.32 12.89 12.34
CA PHE A 104 0.90 13.12 12.35
C PHE A 104 0.17 12.23 13.37
N LYS A 105 -1.04 12.61 13.70
CA LYS A 105 -2.01 11.75 14.40
C LYS A 105 -3.32 11.75 13.63
N GLN A 106 -3.94 10.58 13.55
CA GLN A 106 -5.27 10.44 12.99
C GLN A 106 -6.30 10.89 14.03
N SER A 107 -7.37 11.53 13.59
CA SER A 107 -8.53 11.83 14.43
C SER A 107 -9.17 10.55 14.98
N HIS A 108 -9.56 10.57 16.24
CA HIS A 108 -10.29 9.46 16.86
C HIS A 108 -11.75 9.40 16.38
N THR A 109 -12.30 10.51 15.88
CA THR A 109 -13.72 10.61 15.43
C THR A 109 -13.87 10.43 13.93
N ASP A 110 -12.93 10.95 13.15
CA ASP A 110 -13.02 11.00 11.69
C ASP A 110 -11.82 10.32 11.05
N ALA A 111 -12.06 9.21 10.43
CA ALA A 111 -11.00 8.36 9.85
C ALA A 111 -10.12 9.06 8.80
N ASN A 112 -10.67 10.03 8.07
CA ASN A 112 -10.01 10.76 7.00
C ASN A 112 -9.40 12.11 7.44
N ILE A 113 -9.33 12.37 8.76
CA ILE A 113 -8.71 13.58 9.30
C ILE A 113 -7.38 13.24 9.96
N LEU A 114 -6.33 13.95 9.55
CA LEU A 114 -5.00 13.87 10.13
C LEU A 114 -4.61 15.23 10.72
N TYR A 115 -3.95 15.21 11.88
CA TYR A 115 -3.44 16.40 12.56
C TYR A 115 -1.91 16.42 12.53
N ILE A 116 -1.35 17.60 12.28
CA ILE A 116 0.07 17.88 12.29
C ILE A 116 0.28 19.13 13.15
N VAL A 117 1.29 19.15 14.01
CA VAL A 117 1.68 20.36 14.77
C VAL A 117 2.91 20.99 14.13
N SER A 118 2.88 22.30 13.92
CA SER A 118 3.97 23.05 13.31
C SER A 118 4.17 24.39 13.99
N ASP A 119 5.39 24.96 13.85
CA ASP A 119 5.64 26.33 14.26
C ASP A 119 4.88 27.32 13.36
N VAL A 120 4.29 28.34 13.98
CA VAL A 120 3.50 29.36 13.26
C VAL A 120 4.32 30.10 12.21
N THR A 121 5.64 30.16 12.38
CA THR A 121 6.59 30.84 11.47
C THR A 121 7.22 29.89 10.44
N SER A 122 6.84 28.61 10.44
CA SER A 122 7.43 27.66 9.49
C SER A 122 6.99 27.95 8.06
N GLN A 123 7.89 27.68 7.10
CA GLN A 123 7.61 27.86 5.67
C GLN A 123 6.34 27.15 5.23
N ARG A 124 6.10 25.91 5.69
CA ARG A 124 4.89 25.14 5.35
C ARG A 124 3.60 25.85 5.79
N VAL A 125 3.62 26.51 6.93
CA VAL A 125 2.46 27.27 7.41
C VAL A 125 2.25 28.53 6.58
N GLY A 126 3.33 29.20 6.18
CA GLY A 126 3.28 30.31 5.21
C GLY A 126 2.67 29.85 3.90
N ASN A 127 3.23 28.80 3.30
CA ASN A 127 2.75 28.25 2.04
C ASN A 127 1.26 27.88 2.08
N ILE A 128 0.77 27.24 3.18
CA ILE A 128 -0.64 26.86 3.33
C ILE A 128 -1.54 28.10 3.44
N ARG A 129 -1.07 29.20 4.05
CA ARG A 129 -1.84 30.46 4.09
C ARG A 129 -2.01 31.08 2.73
N ASP A 130 -0.93 31.05 1.93
CA ASP A 130 -0.91 31.67 0.61
C ASP A 130 -1.59 30.77 -0.44
N ASN A 131 -1.40 29.45 -0.31
CA ASN A 131 -1.93 28.47 -1.26
C ASN A 131 -2.32 27.18 -0.51
N GLN A 132 -3.61 26.89 -0.44
CA GLN A 132 -4.15 25.72 0.25
C GLN A 132 -3.90 24.38 -0.48
N SER A 133 -3.07 24.39 -1.51
CA SER A 133 -2.72 23.16 -2.25
C SER A 133 -1.67 22.37 -1.49
N VAL A 134 -2.08 21.18 -1.05
CA VAL A 134 -1.21 20.26 -0.32
C VAL A 134 -1.30 18.86 -0.90
N ALA A 135 -0.22 18.10 -0.75
CA ALA A 135 -0.20 16.67 -1.05
C ALA A 135 0.53 15.93 0.07
N ILE A 136 0.13 14.67 0.27
CA ILE A 136 0.79 13.80 1.23
C ILE A 136 1.27 12.50 0.58
N ALA A 137 2.34 11.97 1.13
CA ALA A 137 2.81 10.61 0.85
C ALA A 137 3.35 9.99 2.14
N THR A 138 3.07 8.72 2.36
CA THR A 138 3.67 7.98 3.47
C THR A 138 4.83 7.12 2.97
N TRP A 139 5.65 6.65 3.90
CA TRP A 139 6.62 5.61 3.59
C TRP A 139 5.91 4.26 3.41
N PHE A 140 6.61 3.29 2.87
CA PHE A 140 6.08 1.93 2.77
C PHE A 140 6.08 1.23 4.13
N ASP A 141 4.96 0.60 4.50
CA ASP A 141 4.96 -0.37 5.58
C ASP A 141 5.85 -1.58 5.25
N LYS A 142 6.71 -1.96 6.18
CA LYS A 142 7.69 -3.05 5.98
C LYS A 142 7.05 -4.42 5.86
N LYS A 143 5.84 -4.62 6.40
CA LYS A 143 5.15 -5.91 6.42
C LYS A 143 4.31 -6.12 5.18
N THR A 144 3.48 -5.15 4.85
CA THR A 144 2.52 -5.20 3.75
C THR A 144 3.06 -4.59 2.47
N GLY A 145 4.00 -3.64 2.56
CA GLY A 145 4.48 -2.83 1.46
C GLY A 145 3.48 -1.76 1.02
N ASN A 146 2.50 -1.47 1.87
CA ASN A 146 1.50 -0.45 1.58
C ASN A 146 2.05 0.95 1.81
N ARG A 147 1.62 1.90 0.99
CA ARG A 147 1.79 3.34 1.20
C ARG A 147 0.53 4.09 0.81
N LEU A 148 0.38 5.27 1.35
CA LEU A 148 -0.73 6.18 1.06
C LEU A 148 -0.21 7.40 0.34
N THR A 149 -0.93 7.83 -0.70
CA THR A 149 -0.67 9.10 -1.40
C THR A 149 -1.99 9.82 -1.66
N SER A 150 -2.00 11.14 -1.47
CA SER A 150 -3.15 11.96 -1.79
C SER A 150 -2.72 13.38 -2.17
N ASN A 151 -3.42 13.95 -3.13
CA ASN A 151 -3.39 15.37 -3.51
C ASN A 151 -4.79 16.01 -3.49
N GLN A 152 -5.78 15.28 -2.99
CA GLN A 152 -7.16 15.76 -2.82
C GLN A 152 -7.45 15.90 -1.32
N ILE A 153 -6.98 17.01 -0.76
CA ILE A 153 -7.00 17.28 0.67
C ILE A 153 -7.46 18.71 0.90
N ASP A 154 -8.45 18.89 1.78
CA ASP A 154 -8.72 20.20 2.36
C ASP A 154 -7.79 20.41 3.55
N VAL A 155 -7.20 21.58 3.64
CA VAL A 155 -6.28 21.93 4.71
C VAL A 155 -6.79 23.13 5.49
N ASP A 156 -6.82 23.03 6.82
CA ASP A 156 -7.18 24.10 7.72
C ASP A 156 -6.03 24.37 8.72
N LEU A 157 -5.81 25.65 8.99
CA LEU A 157 -4.85 26.11 10.00
C LEU A 157 -5.58 26.55 11.26
N ILE A 158 -5.45 25.76 12.33
CA ILE A 158 -6.08 26.03 13.62
C ILE A 158 -5.11 26.80 14.50
N VAL A 159 -5.44 28.06 14.74
CA VAL A 159 -4.61 29.02 15.47
C VAL A 159 -5.21 29.33 16.85
N SER A 160 -4.41 29.98 17.69
CA SER A 160 -4.59 30.35 19.10
C SER A 160 -6.01 30.29 19.70
N ASN A 161 -6.99 30.93 19.10
CA ASN A 161 -8.35 31.03 19.69
C ASN A 161 -9.15 29.71 19.60
N GLN A 162 -8.93 28.95 18.54
CA GLN A 162 -9.58 27.66 18.30
C GLN A 162 -8.77 26.50 18.86
N LEU A 163 -7.48 26.69 19.06
CA LEU A 163 -6.55 25.64 19.48
C LEU A 163 -6.92 25.04 20.85
N GLN A 164 -7.33 25.86 21.82
CA GLN A 164 -7.70 25.40 23.16
C GLN A 164 -8.95 24.51 23.15
N GLN A 165 -9.92 24.83 22.31
CA GLN A 165 -11.11 24.01 22.13
C GLN A 165 -10.73 22.71 21.43
N MET A 166 -9.97 22.78 20.36
CA MET A 166 -9.50 21.64 19.58
C MET A 166 -8.71 20.63 20.43
N LEU A 167 -7.84 21.10 21.32
CA LEU A 167 -7.08 20.26 22.26
C LEU A 167 -7.96 19.59 23.32
N LYS A 168 -9.16 20.10 23.60
CA LYS A 168 -10.14 19.45 24.50
C LYS A 168 -10.94 18.37 23.79
N GLU A 169 -11.31 18.63 22.54
CA GLU A 169 -12.14 17.73 21.73
C GLU A 169 -11.29 16.58 21.13
N HIS A 170 -10.03 16.87 20.79
CA HIS A 170 -9.10 15.95 20.12
C HIS A 170 -7.81 15.77 20.94
N SER A 171 -7.89 14.88 21.94
CA SER A 171 -6.77 14.62 22.86
C SER A 171 -5.53 14.05 22.16
N GLU A 172 -5.69 13.38 21.02
CA GLU A 172 -4.61 12.82 20.18
C GLU A 172 -3.62 13.88 19.69
N ILE A 173 -4.06 15.12 19.52
CA ILE A 173 -3.20 16.24 19.10
C ILE A 173 -2.13 16.53 20.15
N ARG A 174 -2.42 16.29 21.43
CA ARG A 174 -1.47 16.56 22.55
C ARG A 174 -0.24 15.65 22.48
N GLU A 175 -0.34 14.50 21.82
CA GLU A 175 0.79 13.59 21.66
C GLU A 175 1.80 14.09 20.62
N LEU A 176 1.47 15.13 19.83
CA LEU A 176 2.33 15.67 18.79
C LEU A 176 3.30 16.75 19.28
N SER A 177 3.05 17.33 20.48
CA SER A 177 3.93 18.37 21.02
C SER A 177 3.75 18.51 22.53
N ASP A 178 4.84 18.71 23.26
CA ASP A 178 4.84 18.98 24.69
C ASP A 178 4.33 20.40 25.01
N THR A 179 4.42 21.32 24.06
CA THR A 179 3.97 22.71 24.20
C THR A 179 3.34 23.23 22.93
N PHE A 180 2.28 24.01 23.09
CA PHE A 180 1.54 24.63 21.98
C PHE A 180 1.75 26.15 21.89
N LYS A 181 2.72 26.69 22.63
CA LYS A 181 3.10 28.10 22.52
C LYS A 181 3.78 28.31 21.15
N ASN A 182 3.27 29.29 20.38
CA ASN A 182 3.72 29.57 19.01
C ASN A 182 3.55 28.40 18.02
N LYS A 183 2.63 27.49 18.31
CA LYS A 183 2.27 26.38 17.43
C LYS A 183 0.91 26.60 16.77
N VAL A 184 0.76 25.95 15.63
CA VAL A 184 -0.47 25.84 14.87
C VAL A 184 -0.74 24.35 14.61
N VAL A 185 -1.99 23.94 14.63
CA VAL A 185 -2.40 22.63 14.18
C VAL A 185 -2.82 22.73 12.73
N ILE A 186 -2.21 21.93 11.88
CA ILE A 186 -2.59 21.75 10.49
C ILE A 186 -3.54 20.56 10.48
N GLN A 187 -4.80 20.78 10.15
CA GLN A 187 -5.79 19.74 9.95
C GLN A 187 -5.87 19.41 8.47
N LEU A 188 -5.62 18.15 8.14
CA LEU A 188 -5.75 17.62 6.79
C LEU A 188 -7.00 16.76 6.70
N ARG A 189 -7.99 17.17 5.91
CA ARG A 189 -9.17 16.37 5.58
C ARG A 189 -9.00 15.75 4.21
N ILE A 190 -8.73 14.46 4.20
CA ILE A 190 -8.52 13.70 2.97
C ILE A 190 -9.87 13.46 2.29
N LYS A 191 -10.03 13.89 1.04
CA LYS A 191 -11.21 13.62 0.21
C LYS A 191 -11.06 12.31 -0.55
N SER A 192 -9.85 12.08 -1.06
CA SER A 192 -9.51 10.85 -1.77
C SER A 192 -8.07 10.48 -1.48
N VAL A 193 -7.80 9.19 -1.37
CA VAL A 193 -6.47 8.65 -1.10
C VAL A 193 -6.23 7.42 -1.96
N ARG A 194 -5.03 7.32 -2.49
CA ARG A 194 -4.54 6.13 -3.18
C ARG A 194 -3.75 5.27 -2.21
N VAL A 195 -4.17 4.02 -2.08
CA VAL A 195 -3.43 2.96 -1.40
C VAL A 195 -2.64 2.19 -2.44
N GLU A 196 -1.33 2.21 -2.35
CA GLU A 196 -0.42 1.48 -3.21
C GLU A 196 0.27 0.37 -2.42
N SER A 197 0.47 -0.77 -3.06
CA SER A 197 1.16 -1.91 -2.47
C SER A 197 2.13 -2.53 -3.47
N PHE A 198 3.26 -3.07 -3.00
CA PHE A 198 4.13 -3.88 -3.85
C PHE A 198 3.51 -5.21 -4.29
N ARG A 199 2.42 -5.65 -3.66
CA ARG A 199 1.84 -6.98 -3.83
C ARG A 199 0.45 -6.98 -4.40
N ASP A 200 -0.29 -5.87 -4.22
CA ASP A 200 -1.71 -5.78 -4.51
C ASP A 200 -1.98 -4.65 -5.50
N GLN A 201 -3.18 -4.63 -6.06
CA GLN A 201 -3.59 -3.57 -6.98
C GLN A 201 -3.73 -2.24 -6.26
N LEU A 202 -3.57 -1.15 -7.01
CA LEU A 202 -3.87 0.21 -6.59
C LEU A 202 -5.35 0.33 -6.24
N VAL A 203 -5.64 0.92 -5.08
CA VAL A 203 -7.01 1.19 -4.64
C VAL A 203 -7.15 2.69 -4.39
N ASP A 204 -8.05 3.34 -5.10
CA ASP A 204 -8.43 4.73 -4.85
C ASP A 204 -9.68 4.74 -3.96
N ILE A 205 -9.58 5.42 -2.81
CA ILE A 205 -10.62 5.51 -1.79
C ILE A 205 -11.11 6.94 -1.71
N THR A 206 -12.43 7.14 -1.75
CA THR A 206 -13.09 8.45 -1.60
C THR A 206 -13.91 8.47 -0.31
N PHE A 207 -13.82 9.58 0.44
CA PHE A 207 -14.52 9.78 1.71
C PHE A 207 -15.73 10.69 1.60
#